data_d847c2a693708a15802d3df0d98cfe71
#
_entry.id   d847c2a693708a15802d3df0d98cfe71
#
_cell.length_a   1.000
_cell.length_b   1.000
_cell.length_c   1.000
_cell.angle_alpha   90.00
_cell.angle_beta   90.00
_cell.angle_gamma   90.00
#
_symmetry.space_group_name_H-M   'P 1'
#
loop_
_entity.id
_entity.type
_entity.pdbx_description
1 polymer ?
#
loop_
_entity_poly.entity_id
_entity_poly.type
_entity_poly.pdbx_seq_one_letter_code
_entity_poly.pdbx_strand_id
1 'polypeptide(L)'
;PVAASNAAPIAPAPGPLANNPMAKKTKRVVIRKINNAIDAAVPGSDIYIASWNMRNTGAVKALLRAQKRGVRVLLLMAKENSSTGRQKGKRTTNKYCTTLSRGLAKGNRFVAPERRSGTKLCAHSCRGTTGIAHTKFYLFSQAGTATNVVMYGSSNLTDLAATNQWNDIFTVVGNAEMYAFMVDAFNQMWADVPQPAPYMSGTFANMQ
;
A
#
# COMPACT_ATOMS: atom_id res chain seq x y z
N PRO A 1 -30.16 2.70 -16.26
CA PRO A 1 -28.91 2.01 -16.17
C PRO A 1 -27.86 2.83 -16.88
N VAL A 2 -26.99 3.51 -16.09
CA VAL A 2 -25.84 4.21 -16.62
C VAL A 2 -24.86 3.13 -17.02
N ALA A 3 -24.57 2.99 -18.31
CA ALA A 3 -23.54 2.11 -18.82
C ALA A 3 -22.22 2.50 -18.16
N ALA A 4 -21.62 1.56 -17.41
CA ALA A 4 -20.27 1.72 -16.90
C ALA A 4 -19.35 1.91 -18.12
N SER A 5 -18.60 2.99 -18.17
CA SER A 5 -17.62 3.20 -19.23
C SER A 5 -16.59 2.07 -19.18
N ASN A 6 -16.54 1.23 -20.21
CA ASN A 6 -15.60 0.13 -20.37
C ASN A 6 -14.19 0.62 -20.78
N ALA A 7 -13.79 1.81 -20.34
CA ALA A 7 -12.41 2.23 -20.52
C ALA A 7 -11.49 1.29 -19.70
N ALA A 8 -10.56 0.64 -20.38
CA ALA A 8 -9.56 -0.21 -19.73
C ALA A 8 -8.85 0.58 -18.61
N PRO A 9 -8.58 -0.03 -17.46
CA PRO A 9 -7.90 0.65 -16.36
C PRO A 9 -6.53 1.19 -16.85
N ILE A 10 -6.29 2.47 -16.62
CA ILE A 10 -5.06 3.14 -17.08
C ILE A 10 -3.90 2.68 -16.21
N ALA A 11 -2.84 2.20 -16.85
CA ALA A 11 -1.59 1.85 -16.18
C ALA A 11 -1.00 3.06 -15.44
N PRO A 12 -0.40 2.90 -14.24
CA PRO A 12 0.27 3.99 -13.56
C PRO A 12 1.50 4.45 -14.36
N ALA A 13 1.57 5.76 -14.64
CA ALA A 13 2.71 6.34 -15.34
C ALA A 13 4.01 6.18 -14.52
N PRO A 14 5.14 5.78 -15.13
CA PRO A 14 6.44 5.68 -14.45
C PRO A 14 7.00 7.06 -14.08
N GLY A 15 8.07 7.05 -13.26
CA GLY A 15 8.81 8.23 -12.86
C GLY A 15 8.35 8.88 -11.56
N PRO A 16 8.98 10.01 -11.19
CA PRO A 16 8.73 10.72 -9.95
C PRO A 16 7.44 11.54 -10.01
N LEU A 17 6.81 11.72 -8.85
CA LEU A 17 5.71 12.64 -8.64
C LEU A 17 5.78 13.19 -7.23
N ALA A 18 5.79 14.52 -7.06
CA ALA A 18 5.69 15.18 -5.77
C ALA A 18 4.39 15.97 -5.66
N ASN A 19 3.84 16.07 -4.46
CA ASN A 19 2.72 16.96 -4.19
C ASN A 19 3.20 18.35 -3.77
N ASN A 20 2.31 19.33 -3.88
CA ASN A 20 2.47 20.63 -3.22
C ASN A 20 1.29 20.84 -2.27
N PRO A 21 1.50 20.73 -0.93
CA PRO A 21 0.42 20.87 0.04
C PRO A 21 -0.19 22.27 0.09
N MET A 22 0.55 23.27 -0.36
CA MET A 22 0.08 24.66 -0.42
C MET A 22 -0.87 24.93 -1.60
N ALA A 23 -0.87 24.08 -2.63
CA ALA A 23 -1.66 24.26 -3.83
C ALA A 23 -2.87 23.32 -3.90
N LYS A 24 -4.08 23.89 -3.91
CA LYS A 24 -5.36 23.14 -3.94
C LYS A 24 -5.40 22.03 -5.00
N LYS A 25 -4.85 22.29 -6.19
CA LYS A 25 -4.88 21.34 -7.33
C LYS A 25 -3.91 20.18 -7.16
N THR A 26 -2.76 20.37 -6.51
CA THR A 26 -1.65 19.42 -6.47
C THR A 26 -1.43 18.75 -5.11
N LYS A 27 -2.03 19.25 -4.04
CA LYS A 27 -1.82 18.69 -2.69
C LYS A 27 -2.16 17.19 -2.54
N ARG A 28 -3.06 16.66 -3.37
CA ARG A 28 -3.50 15.26 -3.31
C ARG A 28 -3.00 14.39 -4.48
N VAL A 29 -2.06 14.87 -5.30
CA VAL A 29 -1.67 14.13 -6.52
C VAL A 29 -1.01 12.79 -6.21
N VAL A 30 -0.17 12.71 -5.18
CA VAL A 30 0.50 11.46 -4.77
C VAL A 30 -0.53 10.43 -4.29
N ILE A 31 -1.42 10.79 -3.36
CA ILE A 31 -2.43 9.86 -2.86
C ILE A 31 -3.44 9.46 -3.95
N ARG A 32 -3.74 10.35 -4.89
CA ARG A 32 -4.57 10.01 -6.05
C ARG A 32 -3.87 9.00 -6.96
N LYS A 33 -2.57 9.19 -7.24
CA LYS A 33 -1.79 8.24 -8.04
C LYS A 33 -1.80 6.85 -7.44
N ILE A 34 -1.60 6.73 -6.12
CA ILE A 34 -1.67 5.46 -5.40
C ILE A 34 -3.07 4.84 -5.50
N ASN A 35 -4.12 5.62 -5.22
CA ASN A 35 -5.50 5.13 -5.29
C ASN A 35 -5.90 4.71 -6.70
N ASN A 36 -5.46 5.44 -7.73
CA ASN A 36 -5.69 5.07 -9.12
C ASN A 36 -5.01 3.76 -9.49
N ALA A 37 -3.77 3.52 -9.01
CA ALA A 37 -3.08 2.24 -9.20
C ALA A 37 -3.83 1.08 -8.50
N ILE A 38 -4.36 1.31 -7.29
CA ILE A 38 -5.21 0.33 -6.59
C ILE A 38 -6.49 0.04 -7.40
N ASP A 39 -7.14 1.06 -7.93
CA ASP A 39 -8.35 0.89 -8.74
C ASP A 39 -8.05 0.27 -10.13
N ALA A 40 -6.83 0.43 -10.64
CA ALA A 40 -6.37 -0.19 -11.88
C ALA A 40 -5.90 -1.65 -11.72
N ALA A 41 -5.71 -2.14 -10.49
CA ALA A 41 -5.33 -3.54 -10.26
C ALA A 41 -6.39 -4.49 -10.82
N VAL A 42 -5.93 -5.48 -11.60
CA VAL A 42 -6.81 -6.38 -12.36
C VAL A 42 -7.19 -7.64 -11.53
N PRO A 43 -8.32 -8.31 -11.82
CA PRO A 43 -8.68 -9.57 -11.18
C PRO A 43 -7.55 -10.60 -11.26
N GLY A 44 -7.32 -11.32 -10.17
CA GLY A 44 -6.23 -12.32 -10.08
C GLY A 44 -4.86 -11.73 -9.71
N SER A 45 -4.68 -10.40 -9.76
CA SER A 45 -3.44 -9.74 -9.36
C SER A 45 -3.29 -9.61 -7.85
N ASP A 46 -2.09 -9.16 -7.44
CA ASP A 46 -1.73 -8.93 -6.05
C ASP A 46 -1.37 -7.46 -5.80
N ILE A 47 -1.78 -6.96 -4.64
CA ILE A 47 -1.36 -5.68 -4.08
C ILE A 47 -0.66 -5.95 -2.75
N TYR A 48 0.60 -5.48 -2.61
CA TYR A 48 1.34 -5.48 -1.35
C TYR A 48 1.62 -4.04 -0.95
N ILE A 49 1.25 -3.67 0.25
CA ILE A 49 1.46 -2.33 0.80
C ILE A 49 2.17 -2.43 2.14
N ALA A 50 3.35 -1.82 2.23
CA ALA A 50 3.96 -1.49 3.51
C ALA A 50 3.86 0.03 3.71
N SER A 51 3.24 0.46 4.80
CA SER A 51 3.10 1.86 5.13
C SER A 51 3.18 2.04 6.64
N TRP A 52 3.99 3.00 7.09
CA TRP A 52 4.06 3.30 8.52
C TRP A 52 2.69 3.55 9.13
N ASN A 53 1.80 4.25 8.40
CA ASN A 53 0.47 4.61 8.88
C ASN A 53 -0.56 4.62 7.74
N MET A 54 -1.82 4.31 8.09
CA MET A 54 -2.96 4.44 7.17
C MET A 54 -4.14 5.13 7.87
N ARG A 55 -4.53 6.30 7.36
CA ARG A 55 -5.69 7.10 7.84
C ARG A 55 -6.32 7.85 6.67
N ASN A 56 -6.75 7.12 5.63
CA ASN A 56 -7.39 7.69 4.46
C ASN A 56 -8.60 6.84 4.04
N THR A 57 -9.79 7.43 4.05
CA THR A 57 -11.04 6.76 3.67
C THR A 57 -11.04 6.33 2.19
N GLY A 58 -10.44 7.13 1.31
CA GLY A 58 -10.35 6.83 -0.12
C GLY A 58 -9.55 5.55 -0.37
N ALA A 59 -8.39 5.42 0.29
CA ALA A 59 -7.55 4.23 0.20
C ALA A 59 -8.26 2.98 0.74
N VAL A 60 -8.93 3.08 1.91
CA VAL A 60 -9.73 1.96 2.46
C VAL A 60 -10.77 1.50 1.45
N LYS A 61 -11.55 2.43 0.89
CA LYS A 61 -12.58 2.11 -0.11
C LYS A 61 -11.99 1.51 -1.39
N ALA A 62 -10.86 2.03 -1.89
CA ALA A 62 -10.17 1.52 -3.08
C ALA A 62 -9.69 0.07 -2.87
N LEU A 63 -9.05 -0.24 -1.73
CA LEU A 63 -8.57 -1.58 -1.40
C LEU A 63 -9.71 -2.60 -1.26
N LEU A 64 -10.83 -2.21 -0.64
CA LEU A 64 -12.02 -3.08 -0.56
C LEU A 64 -12.66 -3.32 -1.92
N ARG A 65 -12.68 -2.30 -2.82
CA ARG A 65 -13.12 -2.49 -4.22
C ARG A 65 -12.18 -3.43 -4.97
N ALA A 66 -10.85 -3.29 -4.78
CA ALA A 66 -9.87 -4.17 -5.40
C ALA A 66 -10.11 -5.63 -5.01
N GLN A 67 -10.26 -5.93 -3.71
CA GLN A 67 -10.59 -7.28 -3.26
C GLN A 67 -11.90 -7.80 -3.87
N LYS A 68 -12.94 -6.95 -3.92
CA LYS A 68 -14.23 -7.34 -4.52
C LYS A 68 -14.10 -7.70 -6.01
N ARG A 69 -13.11 -7.15 -6.72
CA ARG A 69 -12.78 -7.51 -8.10
C ARG A 69 -11.94 -8.80 -8.23
N GLY A 70 -11.53 -9.43 -7.13
CA GLY A 70 -10.70 -10.63 -7.14
C GLY A 70 -9.19 -10.34 -7.01
N VAL A 71 -8.81 -9.12 -6.62
CA VAL A 71 -7.42 -8.77 -6.31
C VAL A 71 -7.08 -9.21 -4.89
N ARG A 72 -5.92 -9.85 -4.69
CA ARG A 72 -5.42 -10.11 -3.34
C ARG A 72 -4.77 -8.84 -2.78
N VAL A 73 -5.19 -8.43 -1.60
CA VAL A 73 -4.71 -7.21 -0.92
C VAL A 73 -4.03 -7.58 0.39
N LEU A 74 -2.74 -7.29 0.51
CA LEU A 74 -1.98 -7.43 1.74
C LEU A 74 -1.44 -6.05 2.17
N LEU A 75 -1.85 -5.58 3.34
CA LEU A 75 -1.41 -4.32 3.92
C LEU A 75 -0.73 -4.55 5.26
N LEU A 76 0.53 -4.12 5.35
CA LEU A 76 1.33 -4.11 6.57
C LEU A 76 1.48 -2.68 7.08
N MET A 77 1.31 -2.51 8.40
CA MET A 77 1.46 -1.22 9.07
C MET A 77 2.21 -1.39 10.40
N ALA A 78 2.96 -0.39 10.80
CA ALA A 78 3.64 -0.39 12.08
C ALA A 78 2.64 -0.43 13.25
N LYS A 79 2.90 -1.30 14.24
CA LYS A 79 1.98 -1.62 15.35
C LYS A 79 1.61 -0.40 16.21
N GLU A 80 2.52 0.55 16.41
CA GLU A 80 2.26 1.77 17.16
C GLU A 80 1.16 2.64 16.53
N ASN A 81 0.93 2.54 15.23
CA ASN A 81 -0.14 3.23 14.52
C ASN A 81 -1.51 2.50 14.56
N SER A 82 -1.61 1.39 15.32
CA SER A 82 -2.89 0.73 15.61
C SER A 82 -3.84 1.61 16.42
N SER A 83 -3.32 2.66 17.05
CA SER A 83 -4.06 3.65 17.83
C SER A 83 -3.89 5.05 17.26
N THR A 84 -4.91 5.89 17.41
CA THR A 84 -4.89 7.30 17.02
C THR A 84 -4.65 8.26 18.19
N GLY A 85 -4.28 7.73 19.35
CA GLY A 85 -4.07 8.49 20.58
C GLY A 85 -4.89 7.96 21.74
N ARG A 86 -5.14 8.81 22.73
CA ARG A 86 -6.01 8.52 23.88
C ARG A 86 -7.16 9.51 23.95
N GLN A 87 -8.34 9.02 24.22
CA GLN A 87 -9.53 9.82 24.49
C GLN A 87 -10.08 9.41 25.86
N LYS A 88 -10.25 10.36 26.78
CA LYS A 88 -10.67 10.10 28.16
C LYS A 88 -9.87 8.97 28.83
N GLY A 89 -8.54 9.00 28.69
CA GLY A 89 -7.63 7.99 29.25
C GLY A 89 -7.59 6.64 28.52
N LYS A 90 -8.53 6.36 27.62
CA LYS A 90 -8.59 5.10 26.84
C LYS A 90 -7.89 5.23 25.49
N ARG A 91 -7.18 4.20 25.09
CA ARG A 91 -6.53 4.12 23.78
C ARG A 91 -7.59 4.05 22.68
N THR A 92 -7.52 4.96 21.70
CA THR A 92 -8.44 4.98 20.55
C THR A 92 -7.89 4.12 19.41
N THR A 93 -8.72 3.24 18.88
CA THR A 93 -8.33 2.36 17.76
C THR A 93 -8.26 3.15 16.45
N ASN A 94 -7.30 2.81 15.59
CA ASN A 94 -7.24 3.32 14.23
C ASN A 94 -8.40 2.71 13.41
N LYS A 95 -9.49 3.47 13.31
CA LYS A 95 -10.73 3.02 12.62
C LYS A 95 -10.51 2.64 11.16
N TYR A 96 -9.56 3.26 10.47
CA TYR A 96 -9.29 2.98 9.05
C TYR A 96 -8.70 1.58 8.88
N CYS A 97 -7.69 1.25 9.69
CA CYS A 97 -7.10 -0.09 9.71
C CYS A 97 -8.13 -1.15 10.12
N THR A 98 -8.92 -0.88 11.17
CA THR A 98 -9.97 -1.80 11.65
C THR A 98 -11.04 -2.03 10.59
N THR A 99 -11.50 -0.97 9.91
CA THR A 99 -12.51 -1.06 8.84
C THR A 99 -11.97 -1.89 7.67
N LEU A 100 -10.72 -1.63 7.24
CA LEU A 100 -10.10 -2.41 6.18
C LEU A 100 -9.97 -3.88 6.58
N SER A 101 -9.39 -4.17 7.75
CA SER A 101 -9.18 -5.54 8.24
C SER A 101 -10.49 -6.35 8.27
N ARG A 102 -11.55 -5.77 8.83
CA ARG A 102 -12.87 -6.42 8.89
C ARG A 102 -13.47 -6.63 7.49
N GLY A 103 -13.33 -5.65 6.60
CA GLY A 103 -13.83 -5.72 5.23
C GLY A 103 -13.12 -6.82 4.44
N LEU A 104 -11.78 -6.88 4.51
CA LEU A 104 -10.98 -7.92 3.86
C LEU A 104 -11.30 -9.31 4.42
N ALA A 105 -11.43 -9.46 5.73
CA ALA A 105 -11.81 -10.73 6.36
C ALA A 105 -13.17 -11.23 5.87
N LYS A 106 -14.17 -10.32 5.77
CA LYS A 106 -15.49 -10.65 5.21
C LYS A 106 -15.40 -11.08 3.74
N GLY A 107 -14.58 -10.41 2.93
CA GLY A 107 -14.35 -10.73 1.52
C GLY A 107 -13.65 -12.07 1.30
N ASN A 108 -12.94 -12.59 2.29
CA ASN A 108 -12.22 -13.87 2.21
C ASN A 108 -13.12 -15.11 2.37
N ARG A 109 -14.41 -14.96 2.64
CA ARG A 109 -15.28 -16.08 3.05
C ARG A 109 -15.22 -17.30 2.11
N PHE A 110 -15.07 -17.06 0.81
CA PHE A 110 -15.03 -18.09 -0.22
C PHE A 110 -13.71 -18.07 -1.02
N VAL A 111 -12.66 -17.46 -0.46
CA VAL A 111 -11.36 -17.32 -1.12
C VAL A 111 -10.42 -18.39 -0.59
N ALA A 112 -9.72 -19.07 -1.49
CA ALA A 112 -8.69 -20.06 -1.17
C ALA A 112 -7.61 -19.45 -0.26
N PRO A 113 -7.09 -20.19 0.73
CA PRO A 113 -6.20 -19.66 1.78
C PRO A 113 -5.03 -18.83 1.23
N GLU A 114 -4.38 -19.29 0.16
CA GLU A 114 -3.22 -18.66 -0.48
C GLU A 114 -3.55 -17.35 -1.20
N ARG A 115 -4.83 -17.12 -1.51
CA ARG A 115 -5.34 -15.91 -2.16
C ARG A 115 -6.02 -14.94 -1.20
N ARG A 116 -6.08 -15.26 0.09
CA ARG A 116 -6.74 -14.41 1.07
C ARG A 116 -6.03 -13.07 1.23
N SER A 117 -6.84 -12.02 1.29
CA SER A 117 -6.42 -10.67 1.62
C SER A 117 -6.30 -10.48 3.14
N GLY A 118 -5.48 -9.53 3.57
CA GLY A 118 -5.34 -9.27 5.00
C GLY A 118 -4.63 -7.98 5.34
N THR A 119 -4.65 -7.67 6.63
CA THR A 119 -3.83 -6.61 7.22
C THR A 119 -2.97 -7.19 8.34
N LYS A 120 -1.74 -6.71 8.48
CA LYS A 120 -0.84 -7.05 9.57
C LYS A 120 -0.31 -5.79 10.25
N LEU A 121 -0.23 -5.86 11.57
CA LEU A 121 0.48 -4.87 12.40
C LEU A 121 1.77 -5.52 12.85
N CYS A 122 2.90 -5.09 12.34
CA CYS A 122 4.19 -5.64 12.74
C CYS A 122 4.82 -4.90 13.92
N ALA A 123 5.55 -5.63 14.73
CA ALA A 123 6.31 -5.08 15.84
C ALA A 123 7.65 -4.49 15.33
N HIS A 124 8.15 -3.48 16.04
CA HIS A 124 9.46 -2.89 15.77
C HIS A 124 9.65 -2.53 14.28
N SER A 125 10.78 -2.92 13.70
CA SER A 125 11.08 -2.74 12.27
C SER A 125 10.45 -3.82 11.35
N CYS A 126 9.62 -4.74 11.88
CA CYS A 126 9.08 -5.93 11.25
C CYS A 126 10.14 -7.02 10.88
N ARG A 127 11.40 -6.68 10.80
CA ARG A 127 12.52 -7.56 10.44
C ARG A 127 13.62 -7.58 11.49
N GLY A 128 13.48 -6.78 12.55
CA GLY A 128 14.43 -6.67 13.64
C GLY A 128 13.74 -6.58 14.99
N THR A 129 14.52 -6.62 16.06
CA THR A 129 14.05 -6.58 17.46
C THR A 129 13.83 -5.16 17.98
N THR A 130 14.25 -4.13 17.23
CA THR A 130 14.19 -2.72 17.60
C THR A 130 13.77 -1.86 16.42
N GLY A 131 13.65 -0.56 16.64
CA GLY A 131 13.29 0.41 15.61
C GLY A 131 11.79 0.43 15.28
N ILE A 132 11.46 1.06 14.18
CA ILE A 132 10.08 1.27 13.70
C ILE A 132 10.02 1.00 12.21
N ALA A 133 9.01 0.30 11.74
CA ALA A 133 8.74 0.14 10.32
C ALA A 133 8.26 1.45 9.70
N HIS A 134 9.17 2.27 9.18
CA HIS A 134 8.88 3.58 8.61
C HIS A 134 8.86 3.61 7.07
N THR A 135 8.99 2.46 6.43
CA THR A 135 8.96 2.33 4.96
C THR A 135 7.57 2.63 4.39
N LYS A 136 7.54 3.12 3.15
CA LYS A 136 6.31 3.31 2.36
C LYS A 136 6.58 2.82 0.94
N PHE A 137 5.99 1.68 0.61
CA PHE A 137 5.97 1.18 -0.76
C PHE A 137 4.66 0.46 -1.07
N TYR A 138 4.34 0.42 -2.35
CA TYR A 138 3.11 -0.10 -2.91
C TYR A 138 3.48 -0.92 -4.13
N LEU A 139 3.21 -2.22 -4.09
CA LEU A 139 3.55 -3.14 -5.16
C LEU A 139 2.28 -3.67 -5.79
N PHE A 140 2.28 -3.76 -7.13
CA PHE A 140 1.17 -4.33 -7.87
C PHE A 140 1.75 -5.35 -8.86
N SER A 141 1.30 -6.61 -8.78
CA SER A 141 1.72 -7.59 -9.79
C SER A 141 1.23 -7.18 -11.18
N GLN A 142 0.03 -6.56 -11.22
CA GLN A 142 -0.51 -5.94 -12.43
C GLN A 142 -1.50 -4.83 -12.10
N ALA A 143 -1.37 -3.69 -12.78
CA ALA A 143 -2.29 -2.55 -12.71
C ALA A 143 -2.53 -1.99 -14.13
N GLY A 144 -3.75 -2.13 -14.65
CA GLY A 144 -4.05 -1.92 -16.06
C GLY A 144 -3.22 -2.88 -16.93
N THR A 145 -2.52 -2.34 -17.91
CA THR A 145 -1.59 -3.08 -18.77
C THR A 145 -0.18 -3.22 -18.21
N ALA A 146 0.14 -2.50 -17.11
CA ALA A 146 1.46 -2.52 -16.49
C ALA A 146 1.60 -3.72 -15.54
N THR A 147 2.70 -4.46 -15.66
CA THR A 147 3.12 -5.53 -14.76
C THR A 147 4.29 -5.10 -13.90
N ASN A 148 4.52 -5.79 -12.77
CA ASN A 148 5.65 -5.56 -11.89
C ASN A 148 5.81 -4.08 -11.50
N VAL A 149 4.72 -3.48 -11.01
CA VAL A 149 4.70 -2.07 -10.63
C VAL A 149 5.22 -1.91 -9.20
N VAL A 150 6.26 -1.11 -9.04
CA VAL A 150 6.83 -0.72 -7.76
C VAL A 150 6.64 0.78 -7.57
N MET A 151 5.95 1.18 -6.53
CA MET A 151 5.83 2.59 -6.14
C MET A 151 6.40 2.74 -4.74
N TYR A 152 7.34 3.67 -4.54
CA TYR A 152 7.96 3.93 -3.23
C TYR A 152 8.25 5.41 -3.05
N GLY A 153 8.34 5.85 -1.80
CA GLY A 153 8.59 7.26 -1.49
C GLY A 153 8.29 7.62 -0.04
N SER A 154 8.00 8.88 0.19
CA SER A 154 7.78 9.42 1.54
C SER A 154 6.31 9.35 2.00
N SER A 155 5.34 9.20 1.09
CA SER A 155 3.92 9.35 1.39
C SER A 155 3.31 8.16 2.11
N ASN A 156 2.75 8.38 3.30
CA ASN A 156 1.83 7.46 3.95
C ASN A 156 0.43 7.52 3.31
N LEU A 157 -0.37 6.46 3.49
CA LEU A 157 -1.80 6.45 3.15
C LEU A 157 -2.64 7.24 4.17
N THR A 158 -2.34 8.53 4.35
CA THR A 158 -3.06 9.39 5.30
C THR A 158 -3.54 10.68 4.65
N ASP A 159 -4.63 11.24 5.17
CA ASP A 159 -5.10 12.56 4.72
C ASP A 159 -4.09 13.65 5.05
N LEU A 160 -3.37 13.53 6.18
CA LEU A 160 -2.32 14.46 6.56
C LEU A 160 -1.18 14.48 5.52
N ALA A 161 -0.71 13.31 5.09
CA ALA A 161 0.29 13.20 4.03
C ALA A 161 -0.20 13.85 2.72
N ALA A 162 -1.49 13.68 2.42
CA ALA A 162 -2.09 14.21 1.21
C ALA A 162 -2.29 15.73 1.20
N THR A 163 -2.37 16.40 2.36
CA THR A 163 -2.84 17.80 2.42
C THR A 163 -1.91 18.77 3.13
N ASN A 164 -1.05 18.28 4.01
CA ASN A 164 -0.25 19.11 4.91
C ASN A 164 1.25 18.82 4.86
N GLN A 165 1.66 17.79 4.15
CA GLN A 165 3.05 17.38 4.06
C GLN A 165 3.52 17.40 2.61
N TRP A 166 4.76 17.81 2.39
CA TRP A 166 5.47 17.58 1.15
C TRP A 166 5.84 16.11 1.07
N ASN A 167 5.38 15.44 0.05
CA ASN A 167 5.65 14.03 -0.20
C ASN A 167 5.91 13.79 -1.68
N ASP A 168 6.64 12.73 -1.93
CA ASP A 168 6.96 12.23 -3.24
C ASP A 168 6.58 10.75 -3.36
N ILE A 169 6.53 10.28 -4.59
CA ILE A 169 6.48 8.87 -4.92
C ILE A 169 7.19 8.65 -6.27
N PHE A 170 8.04 7.64 -6.32
CA PHE A 170 8.64 7.16 -7.54
C PHE A 170 7.93 5.90 -8.01
N THR A 171 7.71 5.75 -9.30
CA THR A 171 7.01 4.60 -9.90
C THR A 171 7.93 3.94 -10.92
N VAL A 172 8.20 2.66 -10.72
CA VAL A 172 8.89 1.79 -11.67
C VAL A 172 7.88 0.78 -12.21
N VAL A 173 7.94 0.53 -13.51
CA VAL A 173 7.03 -0.37 -14.22
C VAL A 173 7.83 -1.36 -15.04
N GLY A 174 7.45 -2.65 -15.01
CA GLY A 174 8.05 -3.68 -15.85
C GLY A 174 9.39 -4.23 -15.36
N ASN A 175 9.95 -3.73 -14.25
CA ASN A 175 11.18 -4.27 -13.69
C ASN A 175 10.88 -5.46 -12.77
N ALA A 176 10.97 -6.68 -13.32
CA ALA A 176 10.63 -7.91 -12.61
C ALA A 176 11.59 -8.20 -11.44
N GLU A 177 12.87 -7.89 -11.58
CA GLU A 177 13.90 -8.14 -10.55
C GLU A 177 13.67 -7.23 -9.33
N MET A 178 13.46 -5.93 -9.57
CA MET A 178 13.14 -4.99 -8.50
C MET A 178 11.82 -5.35 -7.81
N TYR A 179 10.80 -5.74 -8.58
CA TYR A 179 9.52 -6.15 -8.03
C TYR A 179 9.67 -7.39 -7.13
N ALA A 180 10.38 -8.42 -7.59
CA ALA A 180 10.64 -9.63 -6.81
C ALA A 180 11.40 -9.34 -5.52
N PHE A 181 12.45 -8.50 -5.57
CA PHE A 181 13.19 -8.05 -4.41
C PHE A 181 12.29 -7.34 -3.38
N MET A 182 11.42 -6.44 -3.84
CA MET A 182 10.51 -5.71 -2.97
C MET A 182 9.41 -6.60 -2.40
N VAL A 183 8.94 -7.61 -3.14
CA VAL A 183 8.01 -8.64 -2.64
C VAL A 183 8.68 -9.50 -1.58
N ASP A 184 9.95 -9.89 -1.77
CA ASP A 184 10.69 -10.62 -0.74
C ASP A 184 10.85 -9.79 0.54
N ALA A 185 11.25 -8.53 0.42
CA ALA A 185 11.30 -7.62 1.56
C ALA A 185 9.94 -7.52 2.28
N PHE A 186 8.84 -7.39 1.52
CA PHE A 186 7.49 -7.40 2.08
C PHE A 186 7.18 -8.70 2.83
N ASN A 187 7.50 -9.86 2.25
CA ASN A 187 7.24 -11.16 2.86
C ASN A 187 8.01 -11.35 4.17
N GLN A 188 9.28 -10.92 4.23
CA GLN A 188 10.06 -10.91 5.45
C GLN A 188 9.44 -9.99 6.52
N MET A 189 9.00 -8.79 6.13
CA MET A 189 8.27 -7.89 7.02
C MET A 189 6.92 -8.48 7.47
N TRP A 190 6.24 -9.17 6.55
CA TRP A 190 4.96 -9.83 6.84
C TRP A 190 5.14 -11.00 7.82
N ALA A 191 6.23 -11.72 7.76
CA ALA A 191 6.56 -12.76 8.74
C ALA A 191 6.68 -12.18 10.15
N ASP A 192 7.17 -10.94 10.28
CA ASP A 192 7.39 -10.24 11.57
C ASP A 192 8.34 -11.02 12.50
N VAL A 193 9.37 -11.58 11.90
CA VAL A 193 10.42 -12.36 12.60
C VAL A 193 11.76 -11.66 12.39
N PRO A 194 12.57 -11.47 13.44
CA PRO A 194 13.91 -10.90 13.28
C PRO A 194 14.75 -11.69 12.28
N GLN A 195 15.33 -10.99 11.32
CA GLN A 195 16.22 -11.58 10.32
C GLN A 195 17.66 -11.59 10.82
N PRO A 196 18.43 -12.67 10.62
CA PRO A 196 19.84 -12.74 11.02
C PRO A 196 20.69 -11.64 10.36
N ALA A 197 20.38 -11.32 9.10
CA ALA A 197 20.99 -10.22 8.35
C ALA A 197 19.88 -9.30 7.81
N PRO A 198 19.40 -8.32 8.60
CA PRO A 198 18.24 -7.51 8.23
C PRO A 198 18.52 -6.51 7.09
N TYR A 199 19.78 -6.24 6.78
CA TYR A 199 20.14 -5.38 5.66
C TYR A 199 19.86 -6.08 4.32
N MET A 200 19.22 -5.35 3.41
CA MET A 200 18.98 -5.80 2.04
C MET A 200 19.39 -4.69 1.08
N SER A 201 20.09 -5.05 0.03
CA SER A 201 20.43 -4.15 -1.08
C SER A 201 20.31 -4.88 -2.41
N GLY A 202 20.06 -4.13 -3.47
CA GLY A 202 19.99 -4.65 -4.83
C GLY A 202 20.31 -3.54 -5.83
N THR A 203 20.91 -3.93 -6.94
CA THR A 203 21.13 -3.06 -8.11
C THR A 203 20.29 -3.62 -9.24
N PHE A 204 19.47 -2.78 -9.85
CA PHE A 204 18.52 -3.21 -10.88
C PHE A 204 18.81 -2.44 -12.16
N ALA A 205 18.93 -3.16 -13.27
CA ALA A 205 19.05 -2.56 -14.59
C ALA A 205 17.76 -1.82 -14.97
N ASN A 206 17.87 -0.74 -15.74
CA ASN A 206 16.72 -0.01 -16.30
C ASN A 206 15.74 0.57 -15.26
N MET A 207 16.25 1.12 -14.18
CA MET A 207 15.47 2.04 -13.35
C MET A 207 15.32 3.37 -14.12
N GLN A 208 14.36 3.43 -15.02
CA GLN A 208 13.90 4.64 -15.70
C GLN A 208 12.65 5.18 -15.03
#